data_bc51263ca6e044bfb2e028461748bbba
#
_entry.id   bc51263ca6e044bfb2e028461748bbba
#
_cell.length_a   1.000
_cell.length_b   1.000
_cell.length_c   1.000
_cell.angle_alpha   90.00
_cell.angle_beta   90.00
_cell.angle_gamma   90.00
#
_symmetry.space_group_name_H-M   'P 1'
#
loop_
_entity.id
_entity.type
_entity.pdbx_description
1 polymer ?
#
loop_
_entity_poly.entity_id
_entity_poly.type
_entity_poly.pdbx_seq_one_letter_code
_entity_poly.pdbx_strand_id
1 'polypeptide(L)'
;MTTETGNMLVIDRLDDLPTFCAFAYQDGHPPVVTWIDFWAVEPCGSGEADYLRGQRYAEEAICHVRATGQHVFIECVLVFIAIKLRENDRRAGGLEYGFVDRIAGHFPGAIDNVLVRSLRRCSKALN
;
A
#
# COMPACT_ATOMS: atom_id res chain seq x y z
N MET A 1 -24.76 -6.74 8.35
CA MET A 1 -24.13 -6.34 8.24
C MET A 1 -23.83 -5.37 8.06
N THR A 2 -23.57 -4.75 7.98
CA THR A 2 -23.26 -3.90 7.77
C THR A 2 -22.63 -3.23 7.66
N THR A 3 -22.27 -2.68 7.52
CA THR A 3 -21.79 -2.08 7.45
C THR A 3 -21.27 -1.29 7.13
N GLU A 4 -20.91 -0.75 6.97
CA GLU A 4 -20.39 0.01 6.68
C GLU A 4 -19.75 0.74 6.95
N THR A 5 -19.45 1.04 6.76
CA THR A 5 -18.62 2.06 6.86
C THR A 5 -17.65 2.35 5.71
N GLY A 6 -17.66 3.42 5.03
CA GLY A 6 -16.89 3.73 3.84
C GLY A 6 -15.39 3.80 4.04
N ASN A 7 -14.92 3.86 5.28
CA ASN A 7 -13.50 4.02 5.57
C ASN A 7 -12.83 2.76 6.07
N MET A 8 -13.56 1.67 6.21
CA MET A 8 -12.99 0.42 6.66
C MET A 8 -12.60 -0.46 5.48
N LEU A 9 -11.39 -1.01 5.56
CA LEU A 9 -10.96 -2.01 4.60
C LEU A 9 -11.60 -3.34 4.97
N VAL A 10 -12.39 -3.89 4.07
CA VAL A 10 -13.05 -5.18 4.26
C VAL A 10 -12.30 -6.24 3.47
N ILE A 11 -11.87 -7.30 4.14
CA ILE A 11 -11.18 -8.41 3.50
C ILE A 11 -12.09 -9.63 3.61
N ASP A 12 -12.74 -9.94 2.50
CA ASP A 12 -13.64 -11.09 2.43
C ASP A 12 -12.87 -12.40 2.40
N ARG A 13 -11.74 -12.42 1.69
CA ARG A 13 -10.92 -13.61 1.53
C ARG A 13 -9.46 -13.20 1.64
N LEU A 14 -8.73 -13.95 2.44
CA LEU A 14 -7.32 -13.61 2.71
C LEU A 14 -6.42 -13.77 1.48
N ASP A 15 -6.76 -14.73 0.62
CA ASP A 15 -5.98 -14.97 -0.59
C ASP A 15 -6.26 -13.97 -1.71
N ASP A 16 -7.21 -13.06 -1.51
CA ASP A 16 -7.50 -12.02 -2.49
C ASP A 16 -6.57 -10.82 -2.41
N LEU A 17 -5.71 -10.77 -1.40
CA LEU A 17 -4.76 -9.67 -1.26
C LEU A 17 -3.67 -9.76 -2.32
N PRO A 18 -3.18 -8.62 -2.85
CA PRO A 18 -2.06 -8.62 -3.79
C PRO A 18 -0.81 -9.27 -3.21
N THR A 19 0.07 -9.75 -4.10
CA THR A 19 1.25 -10.52 -3.70
C THR A 19 2.27 -9.73 -2.89
N PHE A 20 2.24 -8.39 -2.99
CA PHE A 20 3.17 -7.55 -2.24
C PHE A 20 2.72 -7.29 -0.79
N CYS A 21 1.57 -7.83 -0.41
CA CYS A 21 1.08 -7.74 0.96
C CYS A 21 1.40 -9.01 1.72
N ALA A 22 1.63 -8.88 3.02
CA ALA A 22 1.76 -10.02 3.92
C ALA A 22 0.73 -9.85 5.04
N PHE A 23 0.29 -10.95 5.61
CA PHE A 23 -0.69 -10.89 6.69
C PHE A 23 -0.55 -12.10 7.62
N ALA A 24 -1.08 -11.95 8.82
CA ALA A 24 -1.22 -13.05 9.77
C ALA A 24 -2.66 -13.05 10.25
N TYR A 25 -3.14 -14.22 10.62
CA TYR A 25 -4.50 -14.36 11.11
C TYR A 25 -4.57 -15.44 12.19
N GLN A 26 -5.63 -15.36 12.98
CA GLN A 26 -5.91 -16.35 14.00
C GLN A 26 -6.99 -17.28 13.46
N ASP A 27 -6.80 -18.58 13.63
CA ASP A 27 -7.77 -19.58 13.18
C ASP A 27 -9.13 -19.38 13.85
N GLY A 28 -10.17 -19.65 13.11
CA GLY A 28 -11.53 -19.52 13.58
C GLY A 28 -12.49 -19.57 12.40
N HIS A 29 -13.77 -19.42 12.68
CA HIS A 29 -14.81 -19.44 11.68
C HIS A 29 -15.73 -18.23 11.85
N PRO A 30 -15.47 -17.13 11.13
CA PRO A 30 -14.40 -16.92 10.15
C PRO A 30 -13.06 -16.60 10.82
N PRO A 31 -11.96 -16.78 10.10
CA PRO A 31 -10.66 -16.39 10.63
C PRO A 31 -10.56 -14.88 10.82
N VAL A 32 -9.82 -14.47 11.85
CA VAL A 32 -9.64 -13.06 12.17
C VAL A 32 -8.24 -12.62 11.77
N VAL A 33 -8.16 -11.61 10.91
CA VAL A 33 -6.87 -11.04 10.52
C VAL A 33 -6.34 -10.23 11.69
N THR A 34 -5.15 -10.60 12.19
CA THR A 34 -4.53 -9.93 13.33
C THR A 34 -3.45 -8.94 12.91
N TRP A 35 -2.97 -9.04 11.68
CA TRP A 35 -1.87 -8.20 11.23
C TRP A 35 -1.82 -8.21 9.70
N ILE A 36 -1.61 -7.03 9.11
CA ILE A 36 -1.42 -6.87 7.67
C ILE A 36 -0.26 -5.92 7.44
N ASP A 37 0.67 -6.30 6.57
CA ASP A 37 1.71 -5.44 6.04
C ASP A 37 1.35 -5.14 4.59
N PHE A 38 0.98 -3.91 4.32
CA PHE A 38 0.54 -3.50 2.98
C PHE A 38 1.70 -3.28 2.01
N TRP A 39 2.94 -3.33 2.47
CA TRP A 39 4.11 -3.18 1.60
C TRP A 39 5.23 -4.09 2.10
N ALA A 40 5.07 -5.39 1.86
CA ALA A 40 5.97 -6.42 2.38
C ALA A 40 6.95 -6.84 1.29
N VAL A 41 7.65 -5.87 0.70
CA VAL A 41 8.60 -6.13 -0.38
C VAL A 41 9.90 -5.41 -0.10
N GLU A 42 10.98 -5.96 -0.65
CA GLU A 42 12.32 -5.42 -0.47
C GLU A 42 12.95 -5.13 -1.82
N PRO A 43 13.72 -4.05 -1.94
CA PRO A 43 14.44 -3.78 -3.19
C PRO A 43 15.51 -4.85 -3.43
N CYS A 44 15.74 -5.15 -4.71
CA CYS A 44 16.77 -6.13 -5.09
C CYS A 44 18.13 -5.48 -5.34
N GLY A 45 18.20 -4.14 -5.31
CA GLY A 45 19.44 -3.41 -5.54
C GLY A 45 19.60 -2.85 -6.93
N SER A 46 18.77 -3.27 -7.89
CA SER A 46 18.79 -2.72 -9.24
C SER A 46 17.62 -1.75 -9.40
N GLY A 47 17.91 -0.47 -9.58
CA GLY A 47 16.87 0.56 -9.70
C GLY A 47 15.90 0.29 -10.84
N GLU A 48 16.42 -0.17 -11.99
CA GLU A 48 15.56 -0.45 -13.14
C GLU A 48 14.66 -1.65 -12.90
N ALA A 49 15.22 -2.76 -12.39
CA ALA A 49 14.43 -3.95 -12.10
C ALA A 49 13.39 -3.67 -11.03
N ASP A 50 13.78 -2.92 -9.99
CA ASP A 50 12.86 -2.54 -8.92
C ASP A 50 11.74 -1.64 -9.44
N TYR A 51 12.05 -0.72 -10.35
CA TYR A 51 11.03 0.15 -10.93
C TYR A 51 9.96 -0.68 -11.67
N LEU A 52 10.39 -1.65 -12.48
CA LEU A 52 9.48 -2.51 -13.19
C LEU A 52 8.65 -3.38 -12.24
N ARG A 53 9.26 -3.87 -11.16
CA ARG A 53 8.54 -4.61 -10.13
C ARG A 53 7.49 -3.72 -9.46
N GLY A 54 7.86 -2.48 -9.13
CA GLY A 54 6.94 -1.53 -8.53
C GLY A 54 5.74 -1.27 -9.41
N GLN A 55 5.96 -1.11 -10.72
CA GLN A 55 4.86 -0.94 -11.66
C GLN A 55 3.94 -2.16 -11.71
N ARG A 56 4.52 -3.36 -11.65
CA ARG A 56 3.74 -4.61 -11.65
C ARG A 56 2.89 -4.72 -10.39
N TYR A 57 3.45 -4.36 -9.24
CA TYR A 57 2.69 -4.35 -7.99
C TYR A 57 1.56 -3.33 -8.04
N ALA A 58 1.78 -2.19 -8.68
CA ALA A 58 0.72 -1.20 -8.87
C ALA A 58 -0.42 -1.77 -9.71
N GLU A 59 -0.12 -2.55 -10.77
CA GLU A 59 -1.16 -3.21 -11.55
C GLU A 59 -1.98 -4.16 -10.69
N GLU A 60 -1.33 -4.91 -9.81
CA GLU A 60 -2.06 -5.78 -8.87
C GLU A 60 -2.99 -4.99 -7.98
N ALA A 61 -2.50 -3.85 -7.47
CA ALA A 61 -3.31 -2.99 -6.60
C ALA A 61 -4.50 -2.41 -7.35
N ILE A 62 -4.29 -1.96 -8.59
CA ILE A 62 -5.36 -1.41 -9.42
C ILE A 62 -6.42 -2.48 -9.67
N CYS A 63 -6.01 -3.70 -10.03
CA CYS A 63 -6.94 -4.80 -10.24
C CYS A 63 -7.72 -5.14 -8.98
N HIS A 64 -7.04 -5.13 -7.83
CA HIS A 64 -7.69 -5.40 -6.55
C HIS A 64 -8.77 -4.36 -6.24
N VAL A 65 -8.45 -3.07 -6.42
CA VAL A 65 -9.41 -1.99 -6.17
C VAL A 65 -10.60 -2.09 -7.13
N ARG A 66 -10.34 -2.39 -8.41
CA ARG A 66 -11.43 -2.55 -9.38
C ARG A 66 -12.34 -3.72 -9.03
N ALA A 67 -11.76 -4.80 -8.52
CA ALA A 67 -12.55 -5.97 -8.15
C ALA A 67 -13.35 -5.77 -6.88
N THR A 68 -12.81 -5.03 -5.90
CA THR A 68 -13.44 -4.88 -4.58
C THR A 68 -14.16 -3.55 -4.38
N GLY A 69 -13.82 -2.52 -5.16
CA GLY A 69 -14.33 -1.18 -4.95
C GLY A 69 -13.71 -0.47 -3.75
N GLN A 70 -12.73 -1.06 -3.09
CA GLN A 70 -12.17 -0.52 -1.86
C GLN A 70 -10.99 0.40 -2.15
N HIS A 71 -11.27 1.65 -2.49
CA HIS A 71 -10.24 2.63 -2.83
C HIS A 71 -9.29 2.94 -1.67
N VAL A 72 -9.75 2.76 -0.45
CA VAL A 72 -8.92 2.96 0.75
C VAL A 72 -7.70 2.05 0.75
N PHE A 73 -7.74 0.93 0.03
CA PHE A 73 -6.61 0.02 -0.07
C PHE A 73 -5.36 0.73 -0.60
N ILE A 74 -5.51 1.57 -1.63
CA ILE A 74 -4.39 2.31 -2.20
C ILE A 74 -3.77 3.24 -1.15
N GLU A 75 -4.61 3.94 -0.38
CA GLU A 75 -4.11 4.83 0.67
C GLU A 75 -3.36 4.06 1.74
N CYS A 76 -3.84 2.87 2.11
CA CYS A 76 -3.15 2.03 3.08
C CYS A 76 -1.76 1.63 2.58
N VAL A 77 -1.63 1.25 1.30
CA VAL A 77 -0.34 0.90 0.73
C VAL A 77 0.62 2.10 0.76
N LEU A 78 0.14 3.27 0.33
CA LEU A 78 0.97 4.47 0.27
C LEU A 78 1.43 4.90 1.67
N VAL A 79 0.57 4.79 2.67
CA VAL A 79 0.94 5.10 4.05
C VAL A 79 2.01 4.13 4.55
N PHE A 80 1.87 2.84 4.25
CA PHE A 80 2.87 1.85 4.65
C PHE A 80 4.22 2.10 3.99
N ILE A 81 4.22 2.48 2.70
CA ILE A 81 5.45 2.86 2.02
C ILE A 81 6.13 4.00 2.78
N ALA A 82 5.39 5.05 3.10
CA ALA A 82 5.94 6.20 3.79
C ALA A 82 6.49 5.83 5.17
N ILE A 83 5.75 5.02 5.92
CA ILE A 83 6.16 4.58 7.25
C ILE A 83 7.45 3.77 7.17
N LYS A 84 7.52 2.82 6.25
CA LYS A 84 8.70 1.95 6.13
C LYS A 84 9.93 2.71 5.71
N LEU A 85 9.81 3.66 4.79
CA LEU A 85 10.94 4.49 4.39
C LEU A 85 11.48 5.26 5.59
N ARG A 86 10.59 5.81 6.40
CA ARG A 86 10.99 6.57 7.57
C ARG A 86 11.61 5.68 8.65
N GLU A 87 11.00 4.52 8.91
CA GLU A 87 11.50 3.59 9.94
C GLU A 87 12.88 3.06 9.59
N ASN A 88 13.16 2.87 8.31
CA ASN A 88 14.44 2.35 7.85
C ASN A 88 15.43 3.47 7.50
N ASP A 89 15.06 4.72 7.73
CA ASP A 89 15.88 5.89 7.39
C ASP A 89 16.36 5.82 5.94
N ARG A 90 15.44 5.53 5.04
CA ARG A 90 15.74 5.23 3.65
C ARG A 90 14.93 6.12 2.72
N ARG A 91 15.53 6.53 1.64
CA ARG A 91 14.84 7.27 0.59
C ARG A 91 14.09 6.30 -0.33
N ALA A 92 13.06 6.82 -0.99
CA ALA A 92 12.35 6.05 -1.99
C ALA A 92 13.30 5.62 -3.10
N GLY A 93 13.15 4.39 -3.53
CA GLY A 93 13.92 3.81 -4.62
C GLY A 93 13.02 3.40 -5.76
N GLY A 94 13.56 2.53 -6.63
CA GLY A 94 12.85 2.07 -7.81
C GLY A 94 11.50 1.46 -7.51
N LEU A 95 11.40 0.60 -6.48
CA LEU A 95 10.13 -0.03 -6.11
C LEU A 95 9.04 1.00 -5.85
N GLU A 96 9.35 1.97 -5.00
CA GLU A 96 8.38 2.98 -4.60
C GLU A 96 8.02 3.90 -5.76
N TYR A 97 9.02 4.33 -6.54
CA TYR A 97 8.76 5.19 -7.68
C TYR A 97 7.94 4.49 -8.75
N GLY A 98 8.26 3.22 -9.05
CA GLY A 98 7.49 2.46 -10.03
C GLY A 98 6.04 2.31 -9.62
N PHE A 99 5.81 2.00 -8.34
CA PHE A 99 4.47 1.86 -7.81
C PHE A 99 3.71 3.19 -7.88
N VAL A 100 4.32 4.26 -7.34
CA VAL A 100 3.67 5.57 -7.27
C VAL A 100 3.38 6.14 -8.66
N ASP A 101 4.34 6.02 -9.60
CA ASP A 101 4.14 6.52 -10.95
C ASP A 101 2.94 5.87 -11.62
N ARG A 102 2.79 4.55 -11.46
CA ARG A 102 1.69 3.82 -12.07
C ARG A 102 0.36 4.16 -11.40
N ILE A 103 0.36 4.22 -10.08
CA ILE A 103 -0.86 4.58 -9.32
C ILE A 103 -1.32 5.99 -9.65
N ALA A 104 -0.38 6.93 -9.83
CA ALA A 104 -0.73 8.32 -10.13
C ALA A 104 -1.54 8.46 -11.41
N GLY A 105 -1.32 7.58 -12.39
CA GLY A 105 -2.08 7.59 -13.62
C GLY A 105 -3.53 7.15 -13.46
N HIS A 106 -3.85 6.44 -12.37
CA HIS A 106 -5.18 5.89 -12.13
C HIS A 106 -5.89 6.52 -10.92
N PHE A 107 -5.14 6.92 -9.90
CA PHE A 107 -5.71 7.43 -8.64
C PHE A 107 -4.91 8.65 -8.15
N PRO A 108 -4.90 9.75 -8.91
CA PRO A 108 -4.07 10.91 -8.51
C PRO A 108 -4.50 11.51 -7.17
N GLY A 109 -5.78 11.47 -6.84
CA GLY A 109 -6.26 12.01 -5.56
C GLY A 109 -5.68 11.30 -4.35
N ALA A 110 -5.53 9.98 -4.43
CA ALA A 110 -4.97 9.20 -3.32
C ALA A 110 -3.51 9.58 -3.07
N ILE A 111 -2.74 9.77 -4.13
CA ILE A 111 -1.34 10.16 -4.02
C ILE A 111 -1.22 11.53 -3.37
N ASP A 112 -1.97 12.50 -3.84
CA ASP A 112 -1.92 13.87 -3.32
C ASP A 112 -2.23 13.90 -1.82
N ASN A 113 -3.26 13.17 -1.40
CA ASN A 113 -3.65 13.15 0.01
C ASN A 113 -2.56 12.56 0.89
N VAL A 114 -1.99 11.42 0.50
CA VAL A 114 -1.00 10.73 1.32
C VAL A 114 0.32 11.50 1.33
N LEU A 115 0.78 12.00 0.19
CA LEU A 115 2.04 12.73 0.11
C LEU A 115 1.98 14.03 0.92
N VAL A 116 0.88 14.76 0.85
CA VAL A 116 0.74 15.99 1.62
C VAL A 116 0.83 15.70 3.12
N ARG A 117 0.14 14.67 3.58
CA ARG A 117 0.20 14.27 4.99
C ARG A 117 1.60 13.87 5.40
N SER A 118 2.27 13.07 4.57
CA SER A 118 3.63 12.59 4.86
C SER A 118 4.63 13.73 4.91
N LEU A 119 4.54 14.66 3.96
CA LEU A 119 5.42 15.82 3.91
C LEU A 119 5.23 16.71 5.13
N ARG A 120 3.99 16.91 5.56
CA ARG A 120 3.71 17.70 6.76
C ARG A 120 4.33 17.08 8.01
N ARG A 121 4.25 15.76 8.13
CA ARG A 121 4.86 15.06 9.26
C ARG A 121 6.37 15.18 9.25
N CYS A 122 6.99 15.04 8.08
CA CYS A 122 8.43 15.17 7.94
C CYS A 122 8.89 16.58 8.29
N SER A 123 8.16 17.61 7.83
CA SER A 123 8.47 18.99 8.16
C SER A 123 8.45 19.22 9.66
N LYS A 124 7.44 18.70 10.34
CA LYS A 124 7.34 18.83 11.80
C LYS A 124 8.49 18.12 12.50
N ALA A 125 8.90 16.97 12.01
CA ALA A 125 9.99 16.21 12.60
C ALA A 125 11.34 16.92 12.41
N LEU A 126 11.50 17.65 11.31
CA LEU A 126 12.75 18.37 11.03
C LEU A 126 12.84 19.71 11.77
N ASN A 127 11.73 20.24 12.17
CA ASN A 127 11.67 21.51 12.92
C ASN A 127 11.55 21.26 14.41
#